data_df81968ce5a0156f594822fceb8ea4a2
#
_entry.id   df81968ce5a0156f594822fceb8ea4a2
#
_cell.length_a   1.000
_cell.length_b   1.000
_cell.length_c   1.000
_cell.angle_alpha   90.00
_cell.angle_beta   90.00
_cell.angle_gamma   90.00
#
_symmetry.space_group_name_H-M   'P 1'
#
loop_
_entity.id
_entity.type
_entity.pdbx_description
1 polymer ?
#
loop_
_entity_poly.entity_id
_entity_poly.type
_entity_poly.pdbx_seq_one_letter_code
_entity_poly.pdbx_strand_id
1 'polypeptide(L)'
;DRIHQAGAYAGVQFGLGTPMSPQTQVNDYTNEEIKAIVKDCGAAARRLKEPGFDCVEMKGATTDVLNQFLSRSRNFREDEYGAQNNENRVRLFKEIIEEIRTQCGPDFTILTLINAVEECDSALGDNEGYIVLEEAKYLAQQLEQAGADLIQVRVGTPGQEISCWAPDCNHTGIHMDGATGFGTQFNYASHFGGAQDGRHSGAGAFIPLAREIKQVVSLPVGCAGYMDPRT
;
A
#
# COMPACT_ATOMS: atom_id res chain seq x y z
N ASP A 1 -21.11 1.86 17.68
CA ASP A 1 -22.31 1.20 18.21
C ASP A 1 -23.27 0.64 17.17
N ARG A 2 -23.67 1.41 16.15
CA ARG A 2 -24.61 0.88 15.12
C ARG A 2 -24.00 -0.22 14.28
N ILE A 3 -22.69 -0.16 14.02
CA ILE A 3 -21.94 -1.19 13.29
C ILE A 3 -21.89 -2.48 14.12
N HIS A 4 -21.51 -2.38 15.39
CA HIS A 4 -21.48 -3.53 16.31
C HIS A 4 -22.87 -4.13 16.56
N GLN A 5 -23.90 -3.28 16.67
CA GLN A 5 -25.31 -3.75 16.78
C GLN A 5 -25.76 -4.52 15.55
N ALA A 6 -25.17 -4.26 14.38
CA ALA A 6 -25.38 -5.02 13.15
C ALA A 6 -24.51 -6.28 13.06
N GLY A 7 -23.69 -6.58 14.08
CA GLY A 7 -22.80 -7.75 14.11
C GLY A 7 -21.52 -7.59 13.29
N ALA A 8 -21.12 -6.35 12.95
CA ALA A 8 -19.91 -6.06 12.17
C ALA A 8 -18.85 -5.35 13.03
N TYR A 9 -17.62 -5.42 12.59
CA TYR A 9 -16.48 -4.71 13.19
C TYR A 9 -16.31 -3.32 12.58
N ALA A 10 -15.80 -2.38 13.36
CA ALA A 10 -15.53 -1.01 12.96
C ALA A 10 -14.03 -0.72 12.92
N GLY A 11 -13.51 -0.33 11.77
CA GLY A 11 -12.12 0.06 11.59
C GLY A 11 -11.95 1.45 11.04
N VAL A 12 -10.77 2.02 11.23
CA VAL A 12 -10.38 3.30 10.67
C VAL A 12 -9.09 3.14 9.87
N GLN A 13 -9.12 3.54 8.62
CA GLN A 13 -7.89 3.70 7.85
C GLN A 13 -7.25 5.03 8.23
N PHE A 14 -5.98 5.01 8.57
CA PHE A 14 -5.19 6.22 8.73
C PHE A 14 -3.95 6.19 7.83
N GLY A 15 -3.54 7.36 7.41
CA GLY A 15 -2.31 7.60 6.69
C GLY A 15 -1.69 8.89 7.19
N LEU A 16 -0.50 9.20 6.72
CA LEU A 16 0.18 10.45 7.03
C LEU A 16 -0.25 11.60 6.12
N GLY A 17 -1.25 11.33 5.30
CA GLY A 17 -1.80 12.25 4.31
C GLY A 17 -1.05 12.22 3.00
N THR A 18 -1.70 12.75 1.97
CA THR A 18 -1.02 13.16 0.75
C THR A 18 -0.43 14.52 1.04
N PRO A 19 0.84 14.79 0.74
CA PRO A 19 1.38 16.12 0.88
C PRO A 19 0.49 17.09 0.10
N MET A 20 -0.27 17.91 0.79
CA MET A 20 -1.06 18.97 0.18
C MET A 20 -0.16 20.03 -0.46
N SER A 21 1.14 19.94 -0.19
CA SER A 21 2.21 20.71 -0.77
C SER A 21 3.13 19.77 -1.55
N PRO A 22 3.49 20.09 -2.78
CA PRO A 22 4.55 19.40 -3.52
C PRO A 22 5.90 19.43 -2.79
N GLN A 23 5.97 20.11 -1.66
CA GLN A 23 7.19 20.44 -0.94
C GLN A 23 7.50 19.51 0.24
N THR A 24 6.53 18.72 0.76
CA THR A 24 6.82 17.81 1.86
C THR A 24 6.94 16.39 1.32
N GLN A 25 8.15 16.01 0.95
CA GLN A 25 8.46 14.64 0.53
C GLN A 25 9.14 13.90 1.68
N VAL A 26 9.15 12.57 1.60
CA VAL A 26 9.81 11.71 2.61
C VAL A 26 11.28 12.07 2.80
N ASN A 27 11.89 12.67 1.79
CA ASN A 27 13.30 13.09 1.81
C ASN A 27 13.55 14.32 2.70
N ASP A 28 12.51 15.08 3.07
CA ASP A 28 12.62 16.31 3.85
C ASP A 28 12.49 16.05 5.37
N TYR A 29 11.99 14.87 5.77
CA TYR A 29 11.86 14.54 7.19
C TYR A 29 13.21 14.28 7.84
N THR A 30 13.44 14.86 9.01
CA THR A 30 14.52 14.43 9.90
C THR A 30 14.19 13.11 10.57
N ASN A 31 15.19 12.39 11.07
CA ASN A 31 14.98 11.14 11.80
C ASN A 31 14.19 11.37 13.11
N GLU A 32 14.33 12.53 13.73
CA GLU A 32 13.54 12.95 14.91
C GLU A 32 12.06 13.09 14.56
N GLU A 33 11.74 13.72 13.42
CA GLU A 33 10.36 13.84 12.95
C GLU A 33 9.76 12.48 12.58
N ILE A 34 10.53 11.57 11.97
CA ILE A 34 10.10 10.20 11.69
C ILE A 34 9.77 9.46 13.00
N LYS A 35 10.62 9.57 14.01
CA LYS A 35 10.36 8.97 15.33
C LYS A 35 9.15 9.58 16.03
N ALA A 36 8.91 10.88 15.84
CA ALA A 36 7.69 11.52 16.34
C ALA A 36 6.44 10.98 15.62
N ILE A 37 6.49 10.80 14.30
CA ILE A 37 5.42 10.18 13.51
C ILE A 37 5.09 8.78 14.04
N VAL A 38 6.09 7.96 14.35
CA VAL A 38 5.88 6.63 14.94
C VAL A 38 5.07 6.72 16.23
N LYS A 39 5.46 7.62 17.15
CA LYS A 39 4.76 7.85 18.42
C LYS A 39 3.33 8.37 18.22
N ASP A 40 3.15 9.27 17.29
CA ASP A 40 1.84 9.85 16.97
C ASP A 40 0.89 8.80 16.37
N CYS A 41 1.37 7.88 15.53
CA CYS A 41 0.60 6.77 15.01
C CYS A 41 0.13 5.82 16.12
N GLY A 42 1.01 5.47 17.05
CA GLY A 42 0.63 4.67 18.23
C GLY A 42 -0.42 5.36 19.09
N ALA A 43 -0.23 6.65 19.36
CA ALA A 43 -1.19 7.45 20.12
C ALA A 43 -2.54 7.61 19.39
N ALA A 44 -2.52 7.73 18.06
CA ALA A 44 -3.73 7.75 17.25
C ALA A 44 -4.50 6.42 17.34
N ALA A 45 -3.80 5.30 17.20
CA ALA A 45 -4.41 3.98 17.33
C ALA A 45 -5.05 3.78 18.72
N ARG A 46 -4.37 4.19 19.79
CA ARG A 46 -4.93 4.14 21.15
C ARG A 46 -6.19 4.98 21.27
N ARG A 47 -6.20 6.22 20.76
CA ARG A 47 -7.40 7.08 20.75
C ARG A 47 -8.57 6.49 19.96
N LEU A 48 -8.32 5.61 18.99
CA LEU A 48 -9.35 4.86 18.28
C LEU A 48 -9.83 3.65 19.07
N LYS A 49 -8.92 2.93 19.71
CA LYS A 49 -9.26 1.79 20.55
C LYS A 49 -10.15 2.17 21.74
N GLU A 50 -9.84 3.28 22.42
CA GLU A 50 -10.56 3.72 23.63
C GLU A 50 -12.10 3.86 23.45
N PRO A 51 -12.63 4.47 22.37
CA PRO A 51 -14.07 4.52 22.11
C PRO A 51 -14.65 3.23 21.52
N GLY A 52 -13.84 2.20 21.25
CA GLY A 52 -14.30 0.88 20.85
C GLY A 52 -14.18 0.57 19.35
N PHE A 53 -13.27 1.19 18.61
CA PHE A 53 -12.91 0.69 17.30
C PHE A 53 -12.11 -0.62 17.43
N ASP A 54 -12.34 -1.55 16.50
CA ASP A 54 -11.78 -2.89 16.55
C ASP A 54 -10.40 -2.97 15.86
N CYS A 55 -10.16 -2.10 14.90
CA CYS A 55 -8.93 -2.15 14.12
C CYS A 55 -8.53 -0.79 13.54
N VAL A 56 -7.26 -0.73 13.14
CA VAL A 56 -6.74 0.32 12.27
C VAL A 56 -6.16 -0.27 11.00
N GLU A 57 -6.23 0.47 9.91
CA GLU A 57 -5.54 0.15 8.67
C GLU A 57 -4.53 1.24 8.33
N MET A 58 -3.28 0.84 8.16
CA MET A 58 -2.20 1.72 7.74
C MET A 58 -2.20 1.87 6.21
N LYS A 59 -2.38 3.09 5.72
CA LYS A 59 -2.46 3.37 4.28
C LYS A 59 -1.06 3.48 3.66
N GLY A 60 -0.46 2.36 3.32
CA GLY A 60 0.82 2.28 2.61
C GLY A 60 0.68 2.12 1.10
N ALA A 61 -0.34 2.72 0.51
CA ALA A 61 -0.61 2.61 -0.91
C ALA A 61 -0.97 3.97 -1.53
N THR A 62 -0.99 4.03 -2.85
CA THR A 62 -1.28 5.24 -3.64
C THR A 62 -0.23 6.34 -3.43
N THR A 63 -0.66 7.55 -3.07
CA THR A 63 0.23 8.72 -2.90
C THR A 63 0.49 9.07 -1.43
N ASP A 64 0.08 8.22 -0.51
CA ASP A 64 0.29 8.46 0.93
C ASP A 64 1.79 8.52 1.27
N VAL A 65 2.14 9.31 2.27
CA VAL A 65 3.53 9.45 2.75
C VAL A 65 4.09 8.09 3.16
N LEU A 66 3.30 7.22 3.78
CA LEU A 66 3.73 5.86 4.11
C LEU A 66 4.15 5.07 2.86
N ASN A 67 3.38 5.16 1.76
CA ASN A 67 3.78 4.53 0.50
C ASN A 67 5.08 5.12 -0.05
N GLN A 68 5.29 6.42 0.11
CA GLN A 68 6.51 7.06 -0.38
C GLN A 68 7.77 6.48 0.28
N PHE A 69 7.73 6.08 1.56
CA PHE A 69 8.85 5.38 2.22
C PHE A 69 9.13 4.02 1.59
N LEU A 70 8.10 3.32 1.12
CA LEU A 70 8.25 2.03 0.45
C LEU A 70 8.75 2.16 -1.00
N SER A 71 8.46 3.27 -1.67
CA SER A 71 8.71 3.45 -3.10
C SER A 71 10.10 4.00 -3.39
N ARG A 72 10.88 3.29 -4.21
CA ARG A 72 12.19 3.77 -4.69
C ARG A 72 12.05 4.98 -5.62
N SER A 73 10.89 5.17 -6.23
CA SER A 73 10.62 6.34 -7.08
C SER A 73 10.41 7.64 -6.31
N ARG A 74 10.23 7.55 -5.00
CA ARG A 74 9.94 8.69 -4.12
C ARG A 74 10.94 8.84 -2.98
N ASN A 75 11.48 7.74 -2.49
CA ASN A 75 12.40 7.72 -1.36
C ASN A 75 13.85 7.70 -1.83
N PHE A 76 14.47 8.87 -1.79
CA PHE A 76 15.88 9.07 -2.14
C PHE A 76 16.76 9.30 -0.89
N ARG A 77 16.25 8.94 0.29
CA ARG A 77 17.02 9.05 1.54
C ARG A 77 18.21 8.09 1.52
N GLU A 78 19.29 8.49 2.16
CA GLU A 78 20.52 7.69 2.28
C GLU A 78 20.72 7.11 3.69
N ASP A 79 19.77 7.33 4.59
CA ASP A 79 19.79 6.86 5.97
C ASP A 79 19.05 5.51 6.16
N GLU A 80 18.79 5.14 7.41
CA GLU A 80 18.12 3.91 7.80
C GLU A 80 16.65 3.79 7.37
N TYR A 81 16.05 4.87 6.88
CA TYR A 81 14.69 4.91 6.30
C TYR A 81 14.71 5.02 4.78
N GLY A 82 15.87 4.97 4.16
CA GLY A 82 16.04 5.14 2.73
C GLY A 82 15.72 3.88 1.92
N ALA A 83 15.62 4.04 0.61
CA ALA A 83 15.22 2.96 -0.28
C ALA A 83 16.37 2.15 -0.88
N GLN A 84 17.58 2.23 -0.30
CA GLN A 84 18.76 1.51 -0.77
C GLN A 84 18.61 -0.02 -0.69
N ASN A 85 17.79 -0.48 0.24
CA ASN A 85 17.45 -1.89 0.41
C ASN A 85 16.03 -2.05 0.97
N ASN A 86 15.48 -3.23 0.83
CA ASN A 86 14.10 -3.52 1.23
C ASN A 86 13.89 -3.46 2.75
N GLU A 87 14.91 -3.72 3.56
CA GLU A 87 14.81 -3.65 5.01
C GLU A 87 14.59 -2.20 5.48
N ASN A 88 15.36 -1.26 4.95
CA ASN A 88 15.22 0.16 5.27
C ASN A 88 13.86 0.71 4.82
N ARG A 89 13.40 0.31 3.63
CA ARG A 89 12.11 0.75 3.08
C ARG A 89 10.93 0.41 3.98
N VAL A 90 10.94 -0.75 4.61
CA VAL A 90 9.84 -1.22 5.46
C VAL A 90 9.98 -0.78 6.91
N ARG A 91 11.10 -0.21 7.30
CA ARG A 91 11.45 0.13 8.69
C ARG A 91 10.37 0.99 9.36
N LEU A 92 9.94 2.07 8.73
CA LEU A 92 8.91 2.94 9.31
C LEU A 92 7.62 2.17 9.62
N PHE A 93 7.18 1.29 8.73
CA PHE A 93 6.01 0.45 8.96
C PHE A 93 6.18 -0.47 10.17
N LYS A 94 7.33 -1.12 10.28
CA LYS A 94 7.64 -2.03 11.39
C LYS A 94 7.60 -1.27 12.72
N GLU A 95 8.25 -0.12 12.78
CA GLU A 95 8.28 0.72 13.98
C GLU A 95 6.88 1.22 14.38
N ILE A 96 6.03 1.60 13.40
CA ILE A 96 4.64 1.99 13.68
C ILE A 96 3.83 0.80 14.21
N ILE A 97 3.95 -0.39 13.63
CA ILE A 97 3.27 -1.60 14.09
C ILE A 97 3.69 -1.92 15.53
N GLU A 98 4.98 -1.92 15.81
CA GLU A 98 5.54 -2.15 17.15
C GLU A 98 5.04 -1.13 18.17
N GLU A 99 4.97 0.13 17.80
CA GLU A 99 4.44 1.20 18.65
C GLU A 99 2.94 1.03 18.91
N ILE A 100 2.15 0.69 17.89
CA ILE A 100 0.72 0.39 18.05
C ILE A 100 0.55 -0.81 19.00
N ARG A 101 1.32 -1.88 18.85
CA ARG A 101 1.31 -3.03 19.77
C ARG A 101 1.65 -2.61 21.20
N THR A 102 2.62 -1.73 21.37
CA THR A 102 3.01 -1.21 22.68
C THR A 102 1.87 -0.45 23.36
N GLN A 103 1.15 0.40 22.60
CA GLN A 103 0.10 1.25 23.16
C GLN A 103 -1.29 0.58 23.22
N CYS A 104 -1.57 -0.33 22.29
CA CYS A 104 -2.90 -0.96 22.17
C CYS A 104 -2.92 -2.42 22.62
N GLY A 105 -1.76 -3.06 22.80
CA GLY A 105 -1.68 -4.49 23.14
C GLY A 105 -1.86 -5.43 21.93
N PRO A 106 -1.76 -6.74 22.17
CA PRO A 106 -1.72 -7.75 21.11
C PRO A 106 -3.06 -7.96 20.39
N ASP A 107 -4.18 -7.69 21.05
CA ASP A 107 -5.52 -8.01 20.55
C ASP A 107 -6.12 -6.90 19.65
N PHE A 108 -5.46 -5.75 19.51
CA PHE A 108 -5.95 -4.68 18.64
C PHE A 108 -5.51 -4.94 17.20
N THR A 109 -6.46 -5.16 16.30
CA THR A 109 -6.17 -5.59 14.92
C THR A 109 -5.50 -4.49 14.11
N ILE A 110 -4.40 -4.83 13.45
CA ILE A 110 -3.63 -3.96 12.58
C ILE A 110 -3.67 -4.48 11.15
N LEU A 111 -4.30 -3.73 10.26
CA LEU A 111 -4.30 -3.98 8.83
C LEU A 111 -3.25 -3.10 8.16
N THR A 112 -2.65 -3.60 7.09
CA THR A 112 -1.74 -2.83 6.25
C THR A 112 -2.20 -2.86 4.81
N LEU A 113 -2.38 -1.70 4.20
CA LEU A 113 -2.66 -1.58 2.77
C LEU A 113 -1.34 -1.27 2.04
N ILE A 114 -0.98 -2.09 1.07
CA ILE A 114 0.23 -1.91 0.26
C ILE A 114 -0.07 -2.00 -1.23
N ASN A 115 0.81 -1.42 -2.04
CA ASN A 115 0.82 -1.67 -3.48
C ASN A 115 1.54 -3.00 -3.76
N ALA A 116 0.89 -3.90 -4.51
CA ALA A 116 1.55 -5.09 -5.06
C ALA A 116 2.51 -4.72 -6.18
N VAL A 117 2.17 -3.70 -6.94
CA VAL A 117 3.03 -3.08 -7.96
C VAL A 117 2.71 -1.60 -8.03
N GLU A 118 3.70 -0.82 -8.46
CA GLU A 118 3.52 0.57 -8.84
C GLU A 118 3.63 0.69 -10.36
N GLU A 119 2.77 1.50 -10.95
CA GLU A 119 2.82 1.77 -12.38
C GLU A 119 3.92 2.78 -12.68
N CYS A 120 4.60 2.56 -13.78
CA CYS A 120 5.68 3.40 -14.25
C CYS A 120 5.13 4.61 -15.05
N ASP A 121 5.66 5.80 -14.80
CA ASP A 121 5.31 7.03 -15.53
C ASP A 121 6.07 7.14 -16.86
N SER A 122 7.12 6.35 -17.04
CA SER A 122 8.06 6.47 -18.13
C SER A 122 7.79 5.45 -19.22
N ALA A 123 8.81 4.96 -19.86
CA ALA A 123 8.68 4.04 -20.97
C ALA A 123 8.01 2.72 -20.56
N LEU A 124 7.36 2.11 -21.52
CA LEU A 124 6.66 0.86 -21.40
C LEU A 124 7.55 -0.23 -20.78
N GLY A 125 7.11 -0.79 -19.66
CA GLY A 125 7.82 -1.88 -18.99
C GLY A 125 9.07 -1.48 -18.21
N ASP A 126 9.34 -0.19 -18.04
CA ASP A 126 10.38 0.28 -17.15
C ASP A 126 9.87 0.29 -15.70
N ASN A 127 10.35 -0.66 -14.91
CA ASN A 127 10.02 -0.80 -13.49
C ASN A 127 11.15 -0.31 -12.58
N GLU A 128 12.20 0.30 -13.15
CA GLU A 128 13.28 0.85 -12.36
C GLU A 128 12.78 1.98 -11.46
N GLY A 129 13.00 1.83 -10.17
CA GLY A 129 12.53 2.77 -9.17
C GLY A 129 11.11 2.55 -8.65
N TYR A 130 10.31 1.69 -9.25
CA TYR A 130 8.94 1.38 -8.83
C TYR A 130 8.85 0.04 -8.10
N ILE A 131 7.83 -0.13 -7.25
CA ILE A 131 7.59 -1.41 -6.57
C ILE A 131 7.14 -2.45 -7.60
N VAL A 132 7.85 -3.58 -7.64
CA VAL A 132 7.49 -4.76 -8.41
C VAL A 132 6.97 -5.86 -7.48
N LEU A 133 6.27 -6.85 -8.04
CA LEU A 133 5.59 -7.89 -7.27
C LEU A 133 6.53 -8.65 -6.32
N GLU A 134 7.74 -8.97 -6.74
CA GLU A 134 8.70 -9.67 -5.87
C GLU A 134 9.15 -8.83 -4.67
N GLU A 135 9.27 -7.53 -4.84
CA GLU A 135 9.51 -6.62 -3.72
C GLU A 135 8.31 -6.55 -2.78
N ALA A 136 7.09 -6.46 -3.33
CA ALA A 136 5.87 -6.44 -2.53
C ALA A 136 5.68 -7.73 -1.71
N LYS A 137 6.06 -8.89 -2.26
CA LYS A 137 6.10 -10.17 -1.51
C LYS A 137 7.03 -10.08 -0.30
N TYR A 138 8.24 -9.55 -0.50
CA TYR A 138 9.18 -9.34 0.61
C TYR A 138 8.61 -8.36 1.65
N LEU A 139 8.07 -7.23 1.22
CA LEU A 139 7.45 -6.25 2.12
C LEU A 139 6.33 -6.89 2.93
N ALA A 140 5.46 -7.67 2.30
CA ALA A 140 4.37 -8.39 2.96
C ALA A 140 4.87 -9.33 4.06
N GLN A 141 5.93 -10.09 3.81
CA GLN A 141 6.56 -10.95 4.81
C GLN A 141 7.14 -10.15 5.97
N GLN A 142 7.74 -9.00 5.72
CA GLN A 142 8.26 -8.15 6.78
C GLN A 142 7.15 -7.53 7.64
N LEU A 143 6.01 -7.17 7.04
CA LEU A 143 4.85 -6.67 7.77
C LEU A 143 4.22 -7.76 8.65
N GLU A 144 4.12 -8.99 8.15
CA GLU A 144 3.70 -10.15 8.94
C GLU A 144 4.62 -10.36 10.15
N GLN A 145 5.92 -10.36 9.94
CA GLN A 145 6.92 -10.53 11.02
C GLN A 145 6.86 -9.39 12.06
N ALA A 146 6.52 -8.17 11.63
CA ALA A 146 6.34 -7.04 12.53
C ALA A 146 5.05 -7.12 13.36
N GLY A 147 4.12 -8.01 13.01
CA GLY A 147 2.89 -8.22 13.75
C GLY A 147 1.65 -7.58 13.14
N ALA A 148 1.61 -7.35 11.83
CA ALA A 148 0.38 -7.08 11.12
C ALA A 148 -0.56 -8.30 11.18
N ASP A 149 -1.87 -8.09 11.17
CA ASP A 149 -2.89 -9.15 11.23
C ASP A 149 -3.54 -9.42 9.88
N LEU A 150 -3.50 -8.45 8.97
CA LEU A 150 -4.04 -8.57 7.61
C LEU A 150 -3.27 -7.66 6.66
N ILE A 151 -3.08 -8.15 5.45
CA ILE A 151 -2.52 -7.36 4.35
C ILE A 151 -3.60 -7.11 3.31
N GLN A 152 -3.89 -5.86 3.02
CA GLN A 152 -4.74 -5.47 1.91
C GLN A 152 -3.87 -5.04 0.73
N VAL A 153 -4.20 -5.55 -0.44
CA VAL A 153 -3.41 -5.38 -1.67
C VAL A 153 -4.17 -4.53 -2.67
N ARG A 154 -3.48 -3.59 -3.26
CA ARG A 154 -3.95 -2.86 -4.44
C ARG A 154 -2.80 -2.57 -5.38
N VAL A 155 -3.10 -1.91 -6.49
CA VAL A 155 -2.14 -1.33 -7.43
C VAL A 155 -2.14 0.17 -7.25
N GLY A 156 -0.99 0.80 -7.32
CA GLY A 156 -0.88 2.23 -7.20
C GLY A 156 0.14 2.82 -8.15
N THR A 157 -0.15 4.03 -8.61
CA THR A 157 0.78 4.87 -9.33
C THR A 157 0.99 6.14 -8.54
N PRO A 158 2.22 6.53 -8.24
CA PRO A 158 2.48 7.81 -7.64
C PRO A 158 1.93 8.95 -8.52
N GLY A 159 0.81 9.55 -8.12
CA GLY A 159 0.18 10.65 -8.84
C GLY A 159 -0.95 10.28 -9.81
N GLN A 160 -1.22 8.99 -10.04
CA GLN A 160 -2.27 8.54 -10.97
C GLN A 160 -3.12 7.44 -10.33
N GLU A 161 -4.12 7.83 -9.57
CA GLU A 161 -4.90 6.89 -8.75
C GLU A 161 -5.99 6.12 -9.51
N ILE A 162 -6.30 6.48 -10.77
CA ILE A 162 -7.47 5.91 -11.43
C ILE A 162 -7.30 4.45 -11.83
N SER A 163 -6.07 4.01 -12.09
CA SER A 163 -5.78 2.59 -12.34
C SER A 163 -6.14 1.72 -11.13
N CYS A 164 -6.08 2.29 -9.93
CA CYS A 164 -6.49 1.65 -8.69
C CYS A 164 -8.00 1.48 -8.57
N TRP A 165 -8.78 2.35 -9.21
CA TRP A 165 -10.23 2.42 -9.10
C TRP A 165 -10.93 1.75 -10.28
N ALA A 166 -10.35 1.89 -11.46
CA ALA A 166 -10.90 1.41 -12.71
C ALA A 166 -9.81 0.79 -13.59
N PRO A 167 -9.34 -0.43 -13.28
CA PRO A 167 -8.29 -1.09 -14.04
C PRO A 167 -8.66 -1.29 -15.52
N ASP A 168 -9.95 -1.30 -15.86
CA ASP A 168 -10.41 -1.32 -17.25
C ASP A 168 -9.96 -0.09 -18.05
N CYS A 169 -9.74 1.03 -17.41
CA CYS A 169 -9.18 2.19 -18.08
C CYS A 169 -7.79 1.91 -18.66
N ASN A 170 -7.07 0.99 -18.07
CA ASN A 170 -5.78 0.55 -18.55
C ASN A 170 -5.89 -0.51 -19.65
N HIS A 171 -6.94 -1.36 -19.62
CA HIS A 171 -7.12 -2.47 -20.56
C HIS A 171 -7.97 -2.11 -21.79
N THR A 172 -8.99 -1.26 -21.63
CA THR A 172 -10.01 -1.05 -22.66
C THR A 172 -9.72 0.10 -23.61
N GLY A 173 -8.53 0.68 -23.54
CA GLY A 173 -8.12 1.68 -24.50
C GLY A 173 -8.82 3.04 -24.35
N ILE A 174 -9.15 3.45 -23.14
CA ILE A 174 -9.22 4.88 -22.87
C ILE A 174 -7.80 5.43 -23.02
N HIS A 175 -7.16 4.98 -24.06
CA HIS A 175 -5.84 5.35 -24.48
C HIS A 175 -5.98 6.43 -25.53
N MET A 176 -5.32 7.49 -25.32
CA MET A 176 -4.97 8.37 -26.42
C MET A 176 -3.54 8.00 -26.82
N ASP A 177 -3.38 7.54 -28.06
CA ASP A 177 -2.08 7.22 -28.67
C ASP A 177 -1.23 6.14 -27.97
N GLY A 178 -1.84 5.06 -27.51
CA GLY A 178 -1.13 3.95 -26.86
C GLY A 178 -0.69 4.23 -25.44
N ALA A 179 -1.11 5.35 -24.87
CA ALA A 179 -0.94 5.68 -23.47
C ALA A 179 -2.16 5.25 -22.66
N THR A 180 -2.01 5.01 -21.37
CA THR A 180 -3.13 4.87 -20.45
C THR A 180 -3.92 6.18 -20.42
N GLY A 181 -5.15 6.20 -19.88
CA GLY A 181 -5.96 7.42 -19.76
C GLY A 181 -5.28 8.61 -19.07
N PHE A 182 -4.04 8.44 -18.59
CA PHE A 182 -3.19 9.44 -17.95
C PHE A 182 -1.93 9.80 -18.75
N GLY A 183 -1.83 9.35 -19.99
CA GLY A 183 -0.65 9.60 -20.81
C GLY A 183 0.52 8.65 -20.56
N THR A 184 0.37 7.65 -19.69
CA THR A 184 1.39 6.64 -19.41
C THR A 184 1.28 5.49 -20.40
N GLN A 185 2.37 5.08 -21.01
CA GLN A 185 2.42 3.86 -21.80
C GLN A 185 2.61 2.65 -20.89
N PHE A 186 1.86 1.57 -21.15
CA PHE A 186 1.76 0.49 -20.21
C PHE A 186 1.94 -0.88 -20.88
N ASN A 187 2.86 -1.68 -20.36
CA ASN A 187 3.06 -3.06 -20.76
C ASN A 187 2.74 -4.01 -19.60
N TYR A 188 1.54 -4.56 -19.61
CA TYR A 188 1.06 -5.44 -18.55
C TYR A 188 1.96 -6.64 -18.31
N ALA A 189 2.38 -7.33 -19.36
CA ALA A 189 3.20 -8.52 -19.21
C ALA A 189 4.55 -8.24 -18.55
N SER A 190 5.16 -7.11 -18.89
CA SER A 190 6.42 -6.67 -18.30
C SER A 190 6.23 -6.15 -16.87
N HIS A 191 5.17 -5.38 -16.64
CA HIS A 191 4.94 -4.69 -15.37
C HIS A 191 4.49 -5.63 -14.25
N PHE A 192 3.59 -6.55 -14.55
CA PHE A 192 3.01 -7.48 -13.56
C PHE A 192 3.73 -8.83 -13.51
N GLY A 193 4.85 -8.98 -14.23
CA GLY A 193 5.63 -10.22 -14.20
C GLY A 193 4.86 -11.48 -14.60
N GLY A 194 3.82 -11.33 -15.42
CA GLY A 194 2.93 -12.42 -15.85
C GLY A 194 1.84 -12.78 -14.84
N ALA A 195 1.82 -12.19 -13.66
CA ALA A 195 0.74 -12.39 -12.68
C ALA A 195 -0.59 -11.82 -13.18
N GLN A 196 -0.53 -10.85 -14.08
CA GLN A 196 -1.69 -10.28 -14.76
C GLN A 196 -1.40 -10.25 -16.28
N ASP A 197 -2.14 -11.00 -17.04
CA ASP A 197 -1.85 -11.27 -18.46
C ASP A 197 -2.78 -10.52 -19.45
N GLY A 198 -3.50 -9.51 -18.98
CA GLY A 198 -4.47 -8.77 -19.78
C GLY A 198 -5.78 -9.51 -20.07
N ARG A 199 -5.91 -10.77 -19.65
CA ARG A 199 -7.18 -11.53 -19.71
C ARG A 199 -8.06 -11.25 -18.49
N HIS A 200 -7.48 -10.71 -17.43
CA HIS A 200 -8.13 -10.35 -16.18
C HIS A 200 -8.37 -8.84 -16.14
N SER A 201 -9.05 -8.33 -17.16
CA SER A 201 -9.57 -6.96 -17.13
C SER A 201 -10.91 -6.93 -16.41
N GLY A 202 -11.30 -5.77 -15.92
CA GLY A 202 -12.57 -5.62 -15.26
C GLY A 202 -12.53 -5.91 -13.76
N ALA A 203 -13.70 -6.25 -13.25
CA ALA A 203 -13.86 -6.55 -11.84
C ALA A 203 -12.96 -7.71 -11.41
N GLY A 204 -12.21 -7.51 -10.32
CA GLY A 204 -11.30 -8.52 -9.80
C GLY A 204 -9.92 -8.56 -10.45
N ALA A 205 -9.55 -7.58 -11.27
CA ALA A 205 -8.26 -7.54 -11.97
C ALA A 205 -7.04 -7.67 -11.04
N PHE A 206 -7.15 -7.27 -9.77
CA PHE A 206 -6.03 -7.35 -8.81
C PHE A 206 -6.00 -8.65 -7.99
N ILE A 207 -6.98 -9.54 -8.13
CA ILE A 207 -7.02 -10.81 -7.42
C ILE A 207 -5.77 -11.68 -7.69
N PRO A 208 -5.23 -11.78 -8.92
CA PRO A 208 -4.01 -12.53 -9.16
C PRO A 208 -2.82 -12.03 -8.32
N LEU A 209 -2.67 -10.71 -8.18
CA LEU A 209 -1.60 -10.11 -7.37
C LEU A 209 -1.78 -10.42 -5.87
N ALA A 210 -3.01 -10.31 -5.36
CA ALA A 210 -3.32 -10.68 -3.98
C ALA A 210 -3.04 -12.16 -3.72
N ARG A 211 -3.31 -13.05 -4.69
CA ARG A 211 -3.00 -14.47 -4.64
C ARG A 211 -1.50 -14.72 -4.52
N GLU A 212 -0.70 -14.01 -5.30
CA GLU A 212 0.76 -14.12 -5.23
C GLU A 212 1.31 -13.67 -3.86
N ILE A 213 0.78 -12.58 -3.30
CA ILE A 213 1.12 -12.16 -1.93
C ILE A 213 0.70 -13.23 -0.92
N LYS A 214 -0.51 -13.80 -1.06
CA LYS A 214 -1.01 -14.85 -0.15
C LYS A 214 -0.15 -16.11 -0.14
N GLN A 215 0.57 -16.42 -1.20
CA GLN A 215 1.45 -17.58 -1.25
C GLN A 215 2.68 -17.45 -0.32
N VAL A 216 3.06 -16.24 0.05
CA VAL A 216 4.29 -15.97 0.83
C VAL A 216 4.03 -15.52 2.26
N VAL A 217 2.75 -15.34 2.65
CA VAL A 217 2.34 -14.98 4.03
C VAL A 217 1.26 -15.93 4.54
N SER A 218 1.21 -16.12 5.86
CA SER A 218 0.16 -16.88 6.52
C SER A 218 -1.09 -16.04 6.79
N LEU A 219 -0.94 -14.74 6.93
CA LEU A 219 -2.01 -13.78 7.21
C LEU A 219 -3.15 -13.82 6.19
N PRO A 220 -4.36 -13.43 6.57
CA PRO A 220 -5.39 -13.06 5.62
C PRO A 220 -4.89 -11.98 4.64
N VAL A 221 -5.21 -12.16 3.37
CA VAL A 221 -4.90 -11.16 2.33
C VAL A 221 -6.20 -10.71 1.69
N GLY A 222 -6.45 -9.42 1.75
CA GLY A 222 -7.55 -8.74 1.08
C GLY A 222 -7.10 -8.11 -0.24
N CYS A 223 -8.06 -7.82 -1.10
CA CYS A 223 -7.83 -7.08 -2.33
C CYS A 223 -8.80 -5.91 -2.41
N ALA A 224 -8.33 -4.75 -2.83
CA ALA A 224 -9.15 -3.56 -3.00
C ALA A 224 -8.99 -2.99 -4.41
N GLY A 225 -10.08 -2.41 -4.90
CA GLY A 225 -10.17 -1.75 -6.22
C GLY A 225 -10.96 -2.58 -7.22
N TYR A 226 -12.05 -2.00 -7.71
CA TYR A 226 -12.92 -2.55 -8.75
C TYR A 226 -13.27 -4.03 -8.56
N MET A 227 -13.89 -4.34 -7.43
CA MET A 227 -14.29 -5.70 -7.08
C MET A 227 -15.76 -5.95 -7.40
N ASP A 228 -16.07 -7.06 -8.05
CA ASP A 228 -17.43 -7.59 -8.16
C ASP A 228 -17.54 -8.80 -7.22
N PRO A 229 -18.47 -8.79 -6.26
CA PRO A 229 -18.61 -9.89 -5.32
C PRO A 229 -19.06 -11.22 -5.98
N ARG A 230 -19.37 -11.20 -7.27
CA ARG A 230 -19.70 -12.40 -8.05
C ARG A 230 -18.50 -13.02 -8.75
N THR A 231 -17.35 -12.36 -8.77
CA THR A 231 -16.07 -12.84 -9.28
C THR A 231 -15.10 -13.17 -8.16
#